data_563f579d3012a47c4a93984b947185a1
#
_entry.id   563f579d3012a47c4a93984b947185a1
#
_cell.length_a   1.000
_cell.length_b   1.000
_cell.length_c   1.000
_cell.angle_alpha   90.00
_cell.angle_beta   90.00
_cell.angle_gamma   90.00
#
_symmetry.space_group_name_H-M   'P 1'
#
loop_
_entity.id
_entity.type
_entity.pdbx_description
1 polymer ?
#
loop_
_entity_poly.entity_id
_entity_poly.type
_entity_poly.pdbx_seq_one_letter_code
_entity_poly.pdbx_strand_id
1 'polypeptide(L)'
;MAKLERTLNDNFDAILKRISDGVLNGSVSASLEESSDFRSNGARCSVRVFERYSYAGGNRVSMNVTLFQGGPDEPVRLSAITSGGSQAMFWKVNTWGEEAFLQKLEEIL
;
A
#
# COMPACT_ATOMS: atom_id res chain seq x y z
N MET A 1 -1.39 12.82 -4.86
CA MET A 1 -0.83 11.67 -4.13
C MET A 1 -1.21 11.73 -2.68
N ALA A 2 -1.47 10.58 -2.09
CA ALA A 2 -1.77 10.48 -0.67
C ALA A 2 -0.77 9.51 -0.03
N LYS A 3 -0.51 9.69 1.27
CA LYS A 3 0.48 8.90 1.98
C LYS A 3 -0.01 8.53 3.38
N LEU A 4 0.31 7.31 3.78
CA LEU A 4 0.07 6.80 5.12
C LEU A 4 1.38 6.22 5.65
N GLU A 5 1.74 6.58 6.88
CA GLU A 5 2.89 5.99 7.55
C GLU A 5 2.45 5.44 8.91
N ARG A 6 2.95 4.26 9.26
CA ARG A 6 2.64 3.58 10.53
C ARG A 6 3.84 2.84 11.04
N THR A 7 3.92 2.69 12.36
CA THR A 7 4.87 1.81 13.04
C THR A 7 4.07 0.70 13.67
N LEU A 8 4.42 -0.54 13.39
CA LEU A 8 3.66 -1.72 13.79
C LEU A 8 4.54 -2.65 14.61
N ASN A 9 3.99 -3.16 15.70
CA ASN A 9 4.69 -4.08 16.61
C ASN A 9 4.15 -5.49 16.42
N ASP A 10 4.36 -6.04 15.23
CA ASP A 10 3.88 -7.37 14.88
C ASP A 10 4.92 -8.05 13.99
N ASN A 11 4.71 -9.33 13.72
CA ASN A 11 5.59 -10.10 12.85
C ASN A 11 5.56 -9.54 11.44
N PHE A 12 6.74 -9.36 10.84
CA PHE A 12 6.87 -8.76 9.50
C PHE A 12 6.08 -9.56 8.45
N ASP A 13 6.25 -10.87 8.42
CA ASP A 13 5.58 -11.71 7.43
C ASP A 13 4.07 -11.73 7.63
N ALA A 14 3.62 -11.69 8.89
CA ALA A 14 2.20 -11.62 9.21
C ALA A 14 1.58 -10.31 8.72
N ILE A 15 2.30 -9.20 8.91
CA ILE A 15 1.85 -7.88 8.42
C ILE A 15 1.76 -7.92 6.89
N LEU A 16 2.81 -8.41 6.23
CA LEU A 16 2.87 -8.46 4.77
C LEU A 16 1.72 -9.30 4.19
N LYS A 17 1.46 -10.45 4.80
CA LYS A 17 0.35 -11.31 4.38
C LYS A 17 -1.00 -10.63 4.59
N ARG A 18 -1.19 -10.00 5.75
CA ARG A 18 -2.44 -9.29 6.06
C ARG A 18 -2.71 -8.17 5.06
N ILE A 19 -1.68 -7.43 4.70
CA ILE A 19 -1.79 -6.35 3.71
C ILE A 19 -2.17 -6.92 2.34
N SER A 20 -1.43 -7.92 1.88
CA SER A 20 -1.67 -8.50 0.55
C SER A 20 -3.06 -9.11 0.45
N ASP A 21 -3.43 -9.92 1.43
CA ASP A 21 -4.75 -10.55 1.44
C ASP A 21 -5.86 -9.51 1.54
N GLY A 22 -5.70 -8.54 2.43
CA GLY A 22 -6.72 -7.53 2.66
C GLY A 22 -6.93 -6.61 1.47
N VAL A 23 -5.85 -6.19 0.82
CA VAL A 23 -5.95 -5.33 -0.36
C VAL A 23 -6.59 -6.10 -1.53
N LEU A 24 -6.12 -7.32 -1.79
CA LEU A 24 -6.61 -8.09 -2.92
C LEU A 24 -8.05 -8.57 -2.73
N ASN A 25 -8.45 -8.85 -1.49
CA ASN A 25 -9.83 -9.25 -1.19
C ASN A 25 -10.77 -8.06 -0.97
N GLY A 26 -10.23 -6.87 -0.80
CA GLY A 26 -11.01 -5.67 -0.51
C GLY A 26 -11.66 -5.03 -1.73
N SER A 27 -11.27 -5.43 -2.93
CA SER A 27 -11.81 -4.89 -4.17
C SER A 27 -11.65 -5.90 -5.28
N VAL A 28 -12.71 -6.07 -6.09
CA VAL A 28 -12.66 -7.00 -7.23
C VAL A 28 -11.69 -6.54 -8.32
N SER A 29 -11.38 -5.26 -8.36
CA SER A 29 -10.45 -4.72 -9.36
C SER A 29 -9.01 -4.62 -8.86
N ALA A 30 -8.75 -4.97 -7.59
CA ALA A 30 -7.41 -4.88 -7.03
C ALA A 30 -6.51 -5.97 -7.57
N SER A 31 -5.27 -5.62 -7.88
CA SER A 31 -4.25 -6.56 -8.34
C SER A 31 -2.91 -6.20 -7.74
N LEU A 32 -2.06 -7.20 -7.57
CA LEU A 32 -0.65 -7.00 -7.23
C LEU A 32 0.13 -6.92 -8.54
N GLU A 33 0.72 -5.76 -8.80
CA GLU A 33 1.39 -5.49 -10.06
C GLU A 33 2.87 -5.83 -10.01
N GLU A 34 3.53 -5.55 -8.88
CA GLU A 34 4.96 -5.82 -8.75
C GLU A 34 5.35 -5.97 -7.28
N SER A 35 6.48 -6.64 -7.03
CA SER A 35 7.01 -6.81 -5.68
C SER A 35 8.53 -6.91 -5.70
N SER A 36 9.15 -6.43 -4.61
CA SER A 36 10.59 -6.55 -4.38
C SER A 36 10.83 -6.81 -2.91
N ASP A 37 11.85 -7.63 -2.62
CA ASP A 37 12.23 -7.96 -1.26
C ASP A 37 13.75 -7.86 -1.12
N PHE A 38 14.20 -7.23 -0.03
CA PHE A 38 15.62 -7.06 0.27
C PHE A 38 15.90 -7.48 1.69
N ARG A 39 17.08 -8.07 1.92
CA ARG A 39 17.58 -8.39 3.27
C ARG A 39 19.05 -8.05 3.36
N SER A 40 19.47 -7.51 4.51
CA SER A 40 20.87 -7.23 4.77
C SER A 40 21.11 -7.12 6.27
N ASN A 41 21.99 -7.95 6.81
CA ASN A 41 22.45 -7.87 8.22
C ASN A 41 21.30 -7.75 9.24
N GLY A 42 20.26 -8.56 9.08
CA GLY A 42 19.09 -8.56 9.96
C GLY A 42 18.04 -7.54 9.61
N ALA A 43 18.33 -6.60 8.74
CA ALA A 43 17.35 -5.68 8.21
C ALA A 43 16.60 -6.30 7.04
N ARG A 44 15.36 -5.91 6.84
CA ARG A 44 14.59 -6.35 5.67
C ARG A 44 13.65 -5.25 5.21
N CYS A 45 13.41 -5.26 3.90
CA CYS A 45 12.52 -4.32 3.25
C CYS A 45 11.71 -5.06 2.20
N SER A 46 10.40 -4.86 2.20
CA SER A 46 9.51 -5.43 1.18
C SER A 46 8.71 -4.32 0.54
N VAL A 47 8.63 -4.35 -0.79
CA VAL A 47 7.85 -3.39 -1.57
C VAL A 47 6.78 -4.15 -2.33
N ARG A 48 5.55 -3.65 -2.27
CA ARG A 48 4.42 -4.22 -3.02
C ARG A 48 3.71 -3.08 -3.72
N VAL A 49 3.47 -3.24 -5.00
CA VAL A 49 2.71 -2.26 -5.79
C VAL A 49 1.38 -2.88 -6.18
N PHE A 50 0.31 -2.28 -5.69
CA PHE A 50 -1.06 -2.70 -6.00
C PHE A 50 -1.72 -1.67 -6.89
N GLU A 51 -2.68 -2.11 -7.68
CA GLU A 51 -3.53 -1.19 -8.44
C GLU A 51 -4.99 -1.61 -8.32
N ARG A 52 -5.87 -0.65 -8.44
CA ARG A 52 -7.30 -0.89 -8.57
C ARG A 52 -7.94 0.26 -9.33
N TYR A 53 -9.19 0.06 -9.78
CA TYR A 53 -9.94 1.15 -10.38
C TYR A 53 -10.54 2.03 -9.30
N SER A 54 -10.51 3.34 -9.54
CA SER A 54 -11.22 4.32 -8.74
C SER A 54 -12.64 4.42 -9.26
N TYR A 55 -13.62 4.21 -8.38
CA TYR A 55 -15.02 4.33 -8.77
C TYR A 55 -15.38 5.73 -9.23
N ALA A 56 -14.81 6.73 -8.60
CA ALA A 56 -15.16 8.11 -8.85
C ALA A 56 -14.67 8.63 -10.20
N GLY A 57 -13.55 8.13 -10.70
CA GLY A 57 -12.97 8.63 -11.93
C GLY A 57 -12.82 7.63 -13.05
N GLY A 58 -13.10 6.36 -12.79
CA GLY A 58 -12.86 5.31 -13.77
C GLY A 58 -11.40 5.10 -14.09
N ASN A 59 -10.49 5.64 -13.28
CA ASN A 59 -9.06 5.59 -13.47
C ASN A 59 -8.41 4.55 -12.59
N ARG A 60 -7.26 4.08 -12.99
CA ARG A 60 -6.47 3.19 -12.14
C ARG A 60 -5.73 4.03 -11.10
N VAL A 61 -5.72 3.55 -9.87
CA VAL A 61 -4.98 4.13 -8.77
C VAL A 61 -3.96 3.10 -8.32
N SER A 62 -2.69 3.49 -8.21
CA SER A 62 -1.65 2.61 -7.70
C SER A 62 -1.37 2.91 -6.24
N MET A 63 -0.98 1.88 -5.49
CA MET A 63 -0.53 2.02 -4.11
C MET A 63 0.78 1.27 -3.96
N ASN A 64 1.82 2.01 -3.59
CA ASN A 64 3.11 1.43 -3.25
C ASN A 64 3.15 1.26 -1.74
N VAL A 65 3.30 0.02 -1.28
CA VAL A 65 3.44 -0.29 0.14
C VAL A 65 4.86 -0.75 0.39
N THR A 66 5.54 -0.07 1.29
CA THR A 66 6.90 -0.43 1.72
C THR A 66 6.87 -0.78 3.19
N LEU A 67 7.36 -1.97 3.52
CA LEU A 67 7.61 -2.38 4.91
C LEU A 67 9.11 -2.43 5.14
N PHE A 68 9.56 -1.83 6.23
CA PHE A 68 10.96 -1.84 6.61
C PHE A 68 11.11 -2.22 8.07
N GLN A 69 12.04 -3.12 8.35
CA GLN A 69 12.43 -3.49 9.71
C GLN A 69 13.94 -3.47 9.79
N GLY A 70 14.51 -2.63 10.68
CA GLY A 70 15.94 -2.42 10.76
C GLY A 70 16.71 -3.55 11.45
N GLY A 71 16.00 -4.42 12.16
CA GLY A 71 16.58 -5.58 12.84
C GLY A 71 15.46 -6.43 13.43
N PRO A 72 15.78 -7.67 13.90
CA PRO A 72 14.76 -8.58 14.40
C PRO A 72 13.94 -8.05 15.59
N ASP A 73 14.55 -7.17 16.40
CA ASP A 73 13.92 -6.61 17.58
C ASP A 73 13.32 -5.22 17.33
N GLU A 74 13.43 -4.72 16.12
CA GLU A 74 12.90 -3.41 15.77
C GLU A 74 11.44 -3.51 15.33
N PRO A 75 10.65 -2.45 15.53
CA PRO A 75 9.29 -2.43 15.00
C PRO A 75 9.32 -2.39 13.47
N VAL A 76 8.23 -2.80 12.87
CA VAL A 76 8.05 -2.72 11.42
C VAL A 76 7.50 -1.35 11.08
N ARG A 77 8.15 -0.67 10.14
CA ARG A 77 7.70 0.63 9.67
C ARG A 77 7.05 0.46 8.31
N LEU A 78 5.90 1.07 8.14
CA LEU A 78 5.12 1.00 6.91
C LEU A 78 5.01 2.38 6.29
N SER A 79 5.20 2.43 4.98
CA SER A 79 4.87 3.61 4.17
C SER A 79 4.02 3.15 3.01
N ALA A 80 2.87 3.77 2.83
CA ALA A 80 1.99 3.51 1.70
C ALA A 80 1.73 4.81 0.97
N ILE A 81 1.98 4.82 -0.33
CA ILE A 81 1.83 6.02 -1.15
C ILE A 81 0.94 5.64 -2.34
N THR A 82 -0.12 6.41 -2.54
CA THR A 82 -1.02 6.20 -3.66
C THR A 82 -0.86 7.30 -4.69
N SER A 83 -1.04 6.92 -5.95
CA SER A 83 -1.05 7.88 -7.05
C SER A 83 -2.15 7.51 -8.03
N GLY A 84 -2.81 8.52 -8.59
CA GLY A 84 -3.81 8.35 -9.61
C GLY A 84 -3.24 8.65 -10.99
N GLY A 85 -3.79 7.98 -12.01
CA GLY A 85 -3.24 8.08 -13.36
C GLY A 85 -3.78 9.21 -14.20
N SER A 86 -4.81 9.92 -13.78
CA SER A 86 -5.44 10.93 -14.60
C SER A 86 -4.99 12.32 -14.20
N GLN A 87 -5.05 13.24 -15.14
CA GLN A 87 -4.57 14.59 -14.93
C GLN A 87 -5.65 15.63 -14.89
N ALA A 88 -5.32 16.69 -14.24
CA ALA A 88 -5.85 18.01 -14.43
C ALA A 88 -7.32 18.21 -14.06
N MET A 89 -8.23 18.08 -15.01
CA MET A 89 -9.62 18.47 -14.77
C MET A 89 -10.33 17.68 -13.68
N PHE A 90 -9.83 16.48 -13.39
CA PHE A 90 -10.46 15.58 -12.43
C PHE A 90 -9.56 15.26 -11.25
N TRP A 91 -8.66 16.15 -10.92
CA TRP A 91 -7.68 15.92 -9.85
C TRP A 91 -8.33 15.59 -8.50
N LYS A 92 -9.46 16.22 -8.18
CA LYS A 92 -10.19 15.92 -6.94
C LYS A 92 -10.69 14.49 -6.92
N VAL A 93 -11.19 14.02 -8.04
CA VAL A 93 -11.69 12.66 -8.17
C VAL A 93 -10.54 11.66 -7.96
N ASN A 94 -9.38 11.95 -8.55
CA ASN A 94 -8.20 11.12 -8.36
C ASN A 94 -7.73 11.13 -6.91
N THR A 95 -7.74 12.30 -6.27
CA THR A 95 -7.37 12.43 -4.87
C THR A 95 -8.30 11.59 -3.99
N TRP A 96 -9.60 11.63 -4.25
CA TRP A 96 -10.55 10.80 -3.50
C TRP A 96 -10.27 9.30 -3.69
N GLY A 97 -9.94 8.88 -4.90
CA GLY A 97 -9.58 7.49 -5.19
C GLY A 97 -8.33 7.06 -4.46
N GLU A 98 -7.32 7.94 -4.43
CA GLU A 98 -6.08 7.71 -3.71
C GLU A 98 -6.33 7.56 -2.20
N GLU A 99 -7.10 8.49 -1.62
CA GLU A 99 -7.42 8.46 -0.20
C GLU A 99 -8.27 7.27 0.18
N ALA A 100 -9.23 6.91 -0.68
CA ALA A 100 -10.08 5.74 -0.44
C ALA A 100 -9.27 4.45 -0.44
N PHE A 101 -8.28 4.35 -1.30
CA PHE A 101 -7.41 3.19 -1.36
C PHE A 101 -6.58 3.07 -0.08
N LEU A 102 -6.02 4.21 0.38
CA LEU A 102 -5.29 4.24 1.66
C LEU A 102 -6.17 3.89 2.84
N GLN A 103 -7.41 4.37 2.84
CA GLN A 103 -8.34 4.06 3.92
C GLN A 103 -8.63 2.56 4.00
N LYS A 104 -8.75 1.89 2.86
CA LYS A 104 -8.90 0.44 2.83
C LYS A 104 -7.70 -0.26 3.47
N LEU A 105 -6.49 0.22 3.19
CA LEU A 105 -5.30 -0.32 3.81
C LEU A 105 -5.32 -0.09 5.32
N GLU A 106 -5.69 1.11 5.76
CA GLU A 106 -5.73 1.45 7.17
C GLU A 106 -6.70 0.55 7.94
N GLU A 107 -7.82 0.18 7.34
CA GLU A 107 -8.79 -0.72 7.94
C GLU A 107 -8.23 -2.14 8.13
N ILE A 108 -7.28 -2.55 7.30
CA ILE A 108 -6.63 -3.85 7.37
C ILE A 108 -5.61 -3.90 8.52
N LEU A 109 -4.98 -2.80 8.78
CA LEU A 109 -3.95 -2.69 9.81
C LEU A 109 -4.55 -2.60 11.20
#